data_c76a8ca08e71c22a98e7efa06804025e
#
_entry.id   c76a8ca08e71c22a98e7efa06804025e
#
_cell.length_a   1.000
_cell.length_b   1.000
_cell.length_c   1.000
_cell.angle_alpha   90.00
_cell.angle_beta   90.00
_cell.angle_gamma   90.00
#
_symmetry.space_group_name_H-M   'P 1'
#
loop_
_entity.id
_entity.type
_entity.pdbx_description
1 polymer ?
#
loop_
_entity_poly.entity_id
_entity_poly.type
_entity_poly.pdbx_seq_one_letter_code
_entity_poly.pdbx_strand_id
1 'polypeptide(L)'
;LLEPALDGPEPVRLLCHEGTLADLLAQLAVHRLDLVIADEVMAPNLSVKAYSHPLGTTAMSFFATPALKTTLQGAFPQCLDGAPMLIQGAASAMRQRLDGWLGEQGIRPQRVGEFDDAALLKAFGAEGRGVFMSPTVLETQTCAQYGVEVLGRSETLVEAFYAISVERRITHPCVVAITAAARGQFLAQPPDAPDVDSLQR
;
A
#
# COMPACT_ATOMS: atom_id res chain seq x y z
N LEU A 1 -6.92 -5.24 7.38
CA LEU A 1 -7.28 -3.94 7.97
C LEU A 1 -8.76 -3.82 8.33
N LEU A 2 -9.68 -4.37 7.50
CA LEU A 2 -11.13 -4.15 7.67
C LEU A 2 -11.80 -5.15 8.61
N GLU A 3 -11.19 -6.32 8.86
CA GLU A 3 -11.75 -7.36 9.74
C GLU A 3 -12.22 -6.85 11.12
N PRO A 4 -11.47 -5.97 11.80
CA PRO A 4 -11.89 -5.48 13.12
C PRO A 4 -13.22 -4.73 13.13
N ALA A 5 -13.67 -4.21 11.98
CA ALA A 5 -14.99 -3.60 11.86
C ALA A 5 -16.12 -4.64 11.88
N LEU A 6 -15.83 -5.90 11.48
CA LEU A 6 -16.79 -7.00 11.47
C LEU A 6 -16.92 -7.69 12.83
N ASP A 7 -15.91 -7.54 13.69
CA ASP A 7 -15.85 -8.16 15.02
C ASP A 7 -16.56 -7.31 16.11
N GLY A 8 -17.17 -6.21 15.70
CA GLY A 8 -17.91 -5.33 16.62
C GLY A 8 -19.19 -5.95 17.18
N PRO A 9 -19.75 -5.36 18.27
CA PRO A 9 -20.98 -5.88 18.92
C PRO A 9 -22.22 -5.72 18.04
N GLU A 10 -22.20 -4.84 17.05
CA GLU A 10 -23.28 -4.63 16.11
C GLU A 10 -22.91 -5.17 14.73
N PRO A 11 -23.80 -5.92 14.06
CA PRO A 11 -23.54 -6.42 12.73
C PRO A 11 -23.44 -5.25 11.73
N VAL A 12 -22.35 -5.23 10.97
CA VAL A 12 -22.11 -4.21 9.94
C VAL A 12 -22.00 -4.86 8.56
N ARG A 13 -22.35 -4.10 7.54
CA ARG A 13 -22.15 -4.46 6.14
C ARG A 13 -21.07 -3.56 5.56
N LEU A 14 -19.94 -4.14 5.16
CA LEU A 14 -18.88 -3.42 4.47
C LEU A 14 -19.22 -3.31 2.99
N LEU A 15 -19.07 -2.10 2.44
CA LEU A 15 -19.13 -1.80 1.02
C LEU A 15 -17.77 -1.20 0.64
N CYS A 16 -16.98 -1.96 -0.11
CA CYS A 16 -15.65 -1.53 -0.54
C CYS A 16 -15.70 -1.04 -1.98
N HIS A 17 -15.13 0.13 -2.22
CA HIS A 17 -14.99 0.74 -3.54
C HIS A 17 -13.52 1.05 -3.80
N GLU A 18 -13.07 0.86 -5.02
CA GLU A 18 -11.75 1.25 -5.48
C GLU A 18 -11.87 2.36 -6.52
N GLY A 19 -10.87 3.25 -6.56
CA GLY A 19 -10.87 4.38 -7.48
C GLY A 19 -9.70 5.32 -7.23
N THR A 20 -9.61 6.39 -8.02
CA THR A 20 -8.61 7.43 -7.78
C THR A 20 -8.89 8.16 -6.48
N LEU A 21 -7.85 8.67 -5.81
CA LEU A 21 -8.04 9.43 -4.57
C LEU A 21 -9.02 10.60 -4.76
N ALA A 22 -8.94 11.31 -5.89
CA ALA A 22 -9.84 12.42 -6.21
C ALA A 22 -11.30 11.98 -6.28
N ASP A 23 -11.61 10.88 -6.96
CA ASP A 23 -12.97 10.35 -7.09
C ASP A 23 -13.52 9.85 -5.74
N LEU A 24 -12.68 9.18 -4.95
CA LEU A 24 -13.05 8.68 -3.63
C LEU A 24 -13.30 9.84 -2.66
N LEU A 25 -12.48 10.90 -2.70
CA LEU A 25 -12.69 12.11 -1.88
C LEU A 25 -13.95 12.87 -2.29
N ALA A 26 -14.29 12.93 -3.58
CA ALA A 26 -15.56 13.51 -4.02
C ALA A 26 -16.76 12.74 -3.45
N GLN A 27 -16.71 11.42 -3.40
CA GLN A 27 -17.75 10.58 -2.79
C GLN A 27 -17.80 10.73 -1.26
N LEU A 28 -16.63 10.83 -0.61
CA LEU A 28 -16.51 11.10 0.82
C LEU A 28 -17.16 12.43 1.19
N ALA A 29 -16.93 13.50 0.40
CA ALA A 29 -17.46 14.82 0.63
C ALA A 29 -19.00 14.89 0.61
N VAL A 30 -19.65 14.01 -0.13
CA VAL A 30 -21.12 13.89 -0.22
C VAL A 30 -21.68 12.73 0.63
N HIS A 31 -20.89 12.23 1.57
CA HIS A 31 -21.25 11.15 2.50
C HIS A 31 -21.73 9.85 1.83
N ARG A 32 -21.19 9.55 0.63
CA ARG A 32 -21.37 8.23 -0.01
C ARG A 32 -20.35 7.21 0.47
N LEU A 33 -19.26 7.68 1.06
CA LEU A 33 -18.25 6.89 1.75
C LEU A 33 -18.07 7.42 3.16
N ASP A 34 -17.84 6.53 4.11
CA ASP A 34 -17.57 6.85 5.51
C ASP A 34 -16.07 7.07 5.75
N LEU A 35 -15.23 6.37 4.98
CA LEU A 35 -13.79 6.36 5.12
C LEU A 35 -13.12 6.12 3.76
N VAL A 36 -12.01 6.79 3.51
CA VAL A 36 -11.08 6.47 2.42
C VAL A 36 -9.75 6.04 3.02
N ILE A 37 -9.21 4.91 2.58
CA ILE A 37 -7.84 4.48 2.91
C ILE A 37 -7.00 4.75 1.69
N ALA A 38 -5.91 5.51 1.86
CA ALA A 38 -5.03 5.93 0.79
C ALA A 38 -3.56 5.72 1.17
N ASP A 39 -2.71 5.52 0.17
CA ASP A 39 -1.25 5.43 0.26
C ASP A 39 -0.54 6.78 0.03
N GLU A 40 -1.33 7.83 -0.09
CA GLU A 40 -0.85 9.20 -0.27
C GLU A 40 -1.61 10.20 0.60
N VAL A 41 -0.97 11.32 0.91
CA VAL A 41 -1.58 12.43 1.64
C VAL A 41 -2.50 13.21 0.70
N MET A 42 -3.65 13.63 1.21
CA MET A 42 -4.54 14.53 0.48
C MET A 42 -3.79 15.82 0.10
N ALA A 43 -3.78 16.14 -1.20
CA ALA A 43 -3.14 17.35 -1.69
C ALA A 43 -3.86 18.62 -1.14
N PRO A 44 -3.11 19.65 -0.72
CA PRO A 44 -3.69 20.85 -0.10
C PRO A 44 -4.66 21.65 -0.97
N ASN A 45 -4.60 21.44 -2.30
CA ASN A 45 -5.42 22.14 -3.30
C ASN A 45 -6.76 21.46 -3.61
N LEU A 46 -7.07 20.35 -2.94
CA LEU A 46 -8.37 19.70 -3.11
C LEU A 46 -9.45 20.47 -2.35
N SER A 47 -10.54 20.82 -3.05
CA SER A 47 -11.66 21.59 -2.50
C SER A 47 -12.55 20.80 -1.53
N VAL A 48 -12.07 19.67 -1.03
CA VAL A 48 -12.79 18.80 -0.11
C VAL A 48 -12.33 19.06 1.32
N LYS A 49 -13.28 19.39 2.20
CA LYS A 49 -13.01 19.50 3.63
C LYS A 49 -12.96 18.08 4.24
N ALA A 50 -11.76 17.51 4.29
CA ALA A 50 -11.50 16.20 4.89
C ALA A 50 -10.22 16.25 5.71
N TYR A 51 -10.03 15.26 6.56
CA TYR A 51 -8.90 15.14 7.48
C TYR A 51 -8.18 13.83 7.23
N SER A 52 -6.86 13.89 7.04
CA SER A 52 -6.00 12.70 6.92
C SER A 52 -5.49 12.28 8.31
N HIS A 53 -5.77 11.05 8.67
CA HIS A 53 -5.31 10.43 9.91
C HIS A 53 -4.24 9.39 9.57
N PRO A 54 -2.97 9.60 9.96
CA PRO A 54 -1.92 8.63 9.65
C PRO A 54 -2.22 7.28 10.33
N LEU A 55 -2.12 6.21 9.58
CA LEU A 55 -2.25 4.84 10.07
C LEU A 55 -0.89 4.23 10.40
N GLY A 56 0.13 4.57 9.61
CA GLY A 56 1.50 4.11 9.77
C GLY A 56 2.20 3.88 8.45
N THR A 57 3.39 3.31 8.54
CA THR A 57 4.24 2.99 7.38
C THR A 57 4.62 1.53 7.37
N THR A 58 4.97 1.03 6.20
CA THR A 58 5.54 -0.30 6.01
C THR A 58 6.63 -0.26 4.96
N ALA A 59 7.69 -1.03 5.17
CA ALA A 59 8.67 -1.31 4.14
C ALA A 59 8.06 -2.17 3.02
N MET A 60 8.80 -2.34 1.92
CA MET A 60 8.40 -3.18 0.80
C MET A 60 9.24 -4.44 0.72
N SER A 61 8.58 -5.57 0.55
CA SER A 61 9.20 -6.88 0.31
C SER A 61 9.04 -7.29 -1.15
N PHE A 62 10.05 -7.95 -1.69
CA PHE A 62 10.08 -8.48 -3.04
C PHE A 62 9.86 -9.99 -3.00
N PHE A 63 9.03 -10.50 -3.91
CA PHE A 63 8.56 -11.88 -3.91
C PHE A 63 8.79 -12.52 -5.27
N ALA A 64 9.06 -13.82 -5.25
CA ALA A 64 9.08 -14.68 -6.42
C ALA A 64 8.59 -16.09 -6.06
N THR A 65 8.17 -16.85 -7.06
CA THR A 65 7.98 -18.30 -6.84
C THR A 65 9.31 -18.98 -6.54
N PRO A 66 9.33 -20.11 -5.82
CA PRO A 66 10.57 -20.88 -5.58
C PRO A 66 11.32 -21.20 -6.88
N ALA A 67 10.58 -21.55 -7.95
CA ALA A 67 11.15 -21.84 -9.24
C ALA A 67 11.85 -20.63 -9.87
N LEU A 68 11.20 -19.46 -9.88
CA LEU A 68 11.81 -18.22 -10.40
C LEU A 68 13.01 -17.80 -9.56
N LYS A 69 12.91 -17.88 -8.23
CA LYS A 69 14.00 -17.53 -7.30
C LYS A 69 15.28 -18.29 -7.59
N THR A 70 15.20 -19.58 -7.94
CA THR A 70 16.37 -20.38 -8.28
C THR A 70 17.08 -19.95 -9.57
N THR A 71 16.42 -19.21 -10.44
CA THR A 71 17.01 -18.70 -11.70
C THR A 71 17.69 -17.35 -11.52
N LEU A 72 17.37 -16.61 -10.44
CA LEU A 72 17.95 -15.30 -10.17
C LEU A 72 19.37 -15.44 -9.63
N GLN A 73 20.27 -14.58 -10.12
CA GLN A 73 21.68 -14.64 -9.74
C GLN A 73 22.05 -13.48 -8.81
N GLY A 74 22.92 -13.77 -7.84
CA GLY A 74 23.41 -12.79 -6.90
C GLY A 74 22.51 -12.63 -5.67
N ALA A 75 22.95 -11.79 -4.75
CA ALA A 75 22.19 -11.43 -3.56
C ALA A 75 21.20 -10.29 -3.87
N PHE A 76 20.16 -10.17 -3.07
CA PHE A 76 19.27 -9.02 -3.11
C PHE A 76 20.01 -7.74 -2.67
N PRO A 77 19.83 -6.59 -3.33
CA PRO A 77 18.90 -6.37 -4.43
C PRO A 77 19.43 -6.67 -5.84
N GLN A 78 20.72 -6.96 -6.02
CA GLN A 78 21.36 -7.15 -7.34
C GLN A 78 20.75 -8.28 -8.16
N CYS A 79 20.17 -9.29 -7.52
CA CYS A 79 19.44 -10.37 -8.20
C CYS A 79 18.24 -9.88 -9.03
N LEU A 80 17.81 -8.64 -8.86
CA LEU A 80 16.74 -8.02 -9.64
C LEU A 80 17.22 -7.48 -10.99
N ASP A 81 18.54 -7.32 -11.19
CA ASP A 81 19.08 -6.81 -12.45
C ASP A 81 18.84 -7.81 -13.58
N GLY A 82 18.18 -7.38 -14.64
CA GLY A 82 17.73 -8.26 -15.75
C GLY A 82 16.61 -9.24 -15.39
N ALA A 83 16.17 -9.33 -14.13
CA ALA A 83 15.09 -10.22 -13.72
C ALA A 83 13.74 -9.80 -14.32
N PRO A 84 12.85 -10.74 -14.68
CA PRO A 84 11.48 -10.42 -15.06
C PRO A 84 10.76 -9.82 -13.87
N MET A 85 10.15 -8.64 -14.03
CA MET A 85 9.47 -7.91 -12.96
C MET A 85 8.07 -7.47 -13.38
N LEU A 86 7.12 -7.68 -12.47
CA LEU A 86 5.74 -7.19 -12.54
C LEU A 86 5.64 -5.94 -11.69
N ILE A 87 5.11 -4.87 -12.25
CA ILE A 87 5.11 -3.56 -11.62
C ILE A 87 3.69 -2.96 -11.61
N GLN A 88 3.48 -2.06 -10.68
CA GLN A 88 2.24 -1.28 -10.64
C GLN A 88 2.19 -0.29 -11.82
N GLY A 89 0.98 0.09 -12.22
CA GLY A 89 0.73 1.06 -13.28
C GLY A 89 1.34 2.43 -12.99
N ALA A 90 1.55 3.22 -14.02
CA ALA A 90 2.26 4.49 -13.95
C ALA A 90 1.58 5.55 -13.05
N ALA A 91 0.29 5.41 -12.77
CA ALA A 91 -0.45 6.31 -11.89
C ALA A 91 -0.15 6.07 -10.39
N SER A 92 0.45 4.93 -10.03
CA SER A 92 0.78 4.60 -8.63
C SER A 92 1.97 5.43 -8.14
N ALA A 93 1.82 6.06 -6.97
CA ALA A 93 2.92 6.75 -6.29
C ALA A 93 4.08 5.78 -5.96
N MET A 94 3.77 4.53 -5.62
CA MET A 94 4.76 3.49 -5.35
C MET A 94 5.57 3.13 -6.59
N ARG A 95 4.98 3.22 -7.81
CA ARG A 95 5.71 3.01 -9.06
C ARG A 95 6.85 4.01 -9.21
N GLN A 96 6.62 5.28 -8.94
CA GLN A 96 7.65 6.31 -9.04
C GLN A 96 8.77 6.09 -8.01
N ARG A 97 8.41 5.70 -6.79
CA ARG A 97 9.39 5.35 -5.74
C ARG A 97 10.23 4.14 -6.13
N LEU A 98 9.61 3.09 -6.68
CA LEU A 98 10.31 1.91 -7.18
C LEU A 98 11.30 2.27 -8.28
N ASP A 99 10.88 3.08 -9.26
CA ASP A 99 11.73 3.50 -10.37
C ASP A 99 12.94 4.32 -9.87
N GLY A 100 12.73 5.21 -8.91
CA GLY A 100 13.82 5.96 -8.26
C GLY A 100 14.79 5.03 -7.54
N TRP A 101 14.27 4.12 -6.71
CA TRP A 101 15.08 3.17 -5.95
C TRP A 101 15.90 2.23 -6.86
N LEU A 102 15.30 1.69 -7.91
CA LEU A 102 16.01 0.87 -8.89
C LEU A 102 17.14 1.67 -9.57
N GLY A 103 16.87 2.94 -9.90
CA GLY A 103 17.89 3.84 -10.48
C GLY A 103 19.06 4.10 -9.51
N GLU A 104 18.80 4.33 -8.23
CA GLU A 104 19.82 4.51 -7.18
C GLU A 104 20.68 3.26 -6.99
N GLN A 105 20.07 2.06 -7.09
CA GLN A 105 20.78 0.78 -7.00
C GLN A 105 21.49 0.39 -8.30
N GLY A 106 21.27 1.13 -9.40
CA GLY A 106 21.81 0.78 -10.73
C GLY A 106 21.19 -0.49 -11.33
N ILE A 107 19.99 -0.88 -10.89
CA ILE A 107 19.30 -2.10 -11.27
C ILE A 107 18.30 -1.82 -12.41
N ARG A 108 18.32 -2.66 -13.44
CA ARG A 108 17.44 -2.57 -14.62
C ARG A 108 16.69 -3.88 -14.85
N PRO A 109 15.59 -4.12 -14.15
CA PRO A 109 14.80 -5.33 -14.37
C PRO A 109 14.12 -5.31 -15.73
N GLN A 110 13.81 -6.48 -16.25
CA GLN A 110 12.96 -6.62 -17.42
C GLN A 110 11.49 -6.48 -16.99
N ARG A 111 10.86 -5.36 -17.32
CA ARG A 111 9.43 -5.13 -17.03
C ARG A 111 8.59 -5.99 -17.96
N VAL A 112 7.97 -7.04 -17.42
CA VAL A 112 7.19 -8.02 -18.19
C VAL A 112 5.69 -7.83 -18.08
N GLY A 113 5.23 -6.95 -17.17
CA GLY A 113 3.83 -6.58 -17.04
C GLY A 113 3.63 -5.36 -16.14
N GLU A 114 2.61 -4.57 -16.46
CA GLU A 114 2.14 -3.44 -15.68
C GLU A 114 0.68 -3.66 -15.30
N PHE A 115 0.32 -3.38 -14.03
CA PHE A 115 -1.00 -3.68 -13.48
C PHE A 115 -1.49 -2.54 -12.58
N ASP A 116 -2.71 -2.08 -12.83
CA ASP A 116 -3.38 -1.14 -11.93
C ASP A 116 -4.01 -1.86 -10.74
N ASP A 117 -4.32 -3.15 -10.90
CA ASP A 117 -4.88 -4.02 -9.87
C ASP A 117 -3.77 -4.84 -9.19
N ALA A 118 -3.57 -4.60 -7.90
CA ALA A 118 -2.55 -5.28 -7.09
C ALA A 118 -2.86 -6.78 -6.88
N ALA A 119 -4.12 -7.20 -6.89
CA ALA A 119 -4.47 -8.62 -6.75
C ALA A 119 -4.15 -9.37 -8.04
N LEU A 120 -4.45 -8.78 -9.20
CA LEU A 120 -4.08 -9.33 -10.49
C LEU A 120 -2.57 -9.41 -10.67
N LEU A 121 -1.82 -8.38 -10.26
CA LEU A 121 -0.35 -8.39 -10.24
C LEU A 121 0.19 -9.58 -9.45
N LYS A 122 -0.32 -9.80 -8.23
CA LYS A 122 0.10 -10.92 -7.38
C LYS A 122 -0.28 -12.27 -7.96
N ALA A 123 -1.45 -12.39 -8.62
CA ALA A 123 -1.85 -13.62 -9.30
C ALA A 123 -0.88 -13.99 -10.42
N PHE A 124 -0.43 -13.03 -11.24
CA PHE A 124 0.61 -13.26 -12.24
C PHE A 124 1.96 -13.61 -11.60
N GLY A 125 2.27 -13.00 -10.45
CA GLY A 125 3.46 -13.35 -9.66
C GLY A 125 3.44 -14.79 -9.16
N ALA A 126 2.28 -15.27 -8.70
CA ALA A 126 2.06 -16.66 -8.27
C ALA A 126 2.28 -17.68 -9.42
N GLU A 127 2.00 -17.27 -10.66
CA GLU A 127 2.28 -18.06 -11.86
C GLU A 127 3.77 -18.00 -12.31
N GLY A 128 4.62 -17.33 -11.52
CA GLY A 128 6.05 -17.23 -11.81
C GLY A 128 6.40 -16.31 -12.99
N ARG A 129 5.48 -15.42 -13.38
CA ARG A 129 5.69 -14.50 -14.53
C ARG A 129 6.71 -13.42 -14.27
N GLY A 130 7.03 -13.14 -13.01
CA GLY A 130 8.03 -12.15 -12.63
C GLY A 130 8.09 -11.94 -11.13
N VAL A 131 9.13 -11.26 -10.71
CA VAL A 131 9.27 -10.72 -9.35
C VAL A 131 8.25 -9.61 -9.16
N PHE A 132 7.63 -9.53 -8.00
CA PHE A 132 6.74 -8.45 -7.63
C PHE A 132 7.01 -7.96 -6.21
N MET A 133 6.52 -6.79 -5.87
CA MET A 133 6.62 -6.26 -4.50
C MET A 133 5.26 -6.11 -3.84
N SER A 134 5.26 -6.18 -2.52
CA SER A 134 4.09 -5.94 -1.68
C SER A 134 4.54 -5.41 -0.31
N PRO A 135 3.66 -4.72 0.45
CA PRO A 135 3.96 -4.26 1.80
C PRO A 135 4.50 -5.38 2.71
N THR A 136 5.59 -5.12 3.43
CA THR A 136 6.22 -6.11 4.32
C THR A 136 5.26 -6.61 5.41
N VAL A 137 4.35 -5.75 5.87
CA VAL A 137 3.31 -6.13 6.84
C VAL A 137 2.40 -7.26 6.34
N LEU A 138 2.30 -7.46 5.03
CA LEU A 138 1.51 -8.51 4.39
C LEU A 138 2.35 -9.74 3.98
N GLU A 139 3.63 -9.80 4.35
CA GLU A 139 4.58 -10.80 3.87
C GLU A 139 4.10 -12.23 4.13
N THR A 140 3.75 -12.54 5.38
CA THR A 140 3.27 -13.88 5.77
C THR A 140 2.02 -14.28 4.98
N GLN A 141 1.06 -13.36 4.85
CA GLN A 141 -0.16 -13.60 4.10
C GLN A 141 0.12 -13.77 2.60
N THR A 142 0.98 -12.92 2.03
CA THR A 142 1.36 -12.98 0.62
C THR A 142 2.04 -14.32 0.29
N CYS A 143 3.00 -14.76 1.11
CA CYS A 143 3.67 -16.05 0.92
C CYS A 143 2.68 -17.22 0.99
N ALA A 144 1.81 -17.22 2.00
CA ALA A 144 0.84 -18.32 2.19
C ALA A 144 -0.21 -18.37 1.08
N GLN A 145 -0.74 -17.22 0.67
CA GLN A 145 -1.82 -17.13 -0.31
C GLN A 145 -1.36 -17.42 -1.74
N TYR A 146 -0.17 -16.94 -2.12
CA TYR A 146 0.32 -16.99 -3.49
C TYR A 146 1.42 -18.02 -3.74
N GLY A 147 1.85 -18.76 -2.72
CA GLY A 147 2.89 -19.79 -2.87
C GLY A 147 4.25 -19.21 -3.28
N VAL A 148 4.56 -18.01 -2.84
CA VAL A 148 5.79 -17.29 -3.17
C VAL A 148 6.70 -17.19 -1.96
N GLU A 149 7.98 -16.87 -2.22
CA GLU A 149 8.99 -16.65 -1.20
C GLU A 149 9.52 -15.22 -1.26
N VAL A 150 9.97 -14.71 -0.13
CA VAL A 150 10.68 -13.45 -0.05
C VAL A 150 12.05 -13.56 -0.68
N LEU A 151 12.37 -12.64 -1.58
CA LEU A 151 13.72 -12.46 -2.15
C LEU A 151 14.55 -11.52 -1.26
N GLY A 152 13.92 -10.48 -0.75
CA GLY A 152 14.53 -9.48 0.11
C GLY A 152 13.57 -8.36 0.44
N ARG A 153 14.01 -7.45 1.31
CA ARG A 153 13.25 -6.29 1.79
C ARG A 153 14.02 -5.02 1.49
N SER A 154 13.32 -3.97 1.14
CA SER A 154 13.90 -2.63 1.03
C SER A 154 13.39 -1.78 2.17
N GLU A 155 14.28 -1.35 3.06
CA GLU A 155 13.94 -0.45 4.17
C GLU A 155 13.74 1.00 3.70
N THR A 156 14.24 1.35 2.53
CA THR A 156 14.12 2.69 1.95
C THR A 156 12.89 2.88 1.06
N LEU A 157 12.34 1.79 0.50
CA LEU A 157 11.03 1.80 -0.13
C LEU A 157 9.96 1.66 0.95
N VAL A 158 9.35 2.76 1.32
CA VAL A 158 8.35 2.83 2.38
C VAL A 158 7.03 3.28 1.79
N GLU A 159 5.95 2.58 2.14
CA GLU A 159 4.57 2.96 1.85
C GLU A 159 3.92 3.49 3.13
N ALA A 160 3.28 4.64 3.03
CA ALA A 160 2.56 5.25 4.14
C ALA A 160 1.06 5.12 3.89
N PHE A 161 0.28 4.80 4.92
CA PHE A 161 -1.17 4.68 4.83
C PHE A 161 -1.88 5.72 5.68
N TYR A 162 -2.96 6.23 5.14
CA TYR A 162 -3.79 7.26 5.75
C TYR A 162 -5.25 6.85 5.72
N ALA A 163 -5.95 7.09 6.82
CA ALA A 163 -7.41 7.08 6.86
C ALA A 163 -7.89 8.53 6.64
N ILE A 164 -8.74 8.75 5.65
CA ILE A 164 -9.27 10.07 5.34
C ILE A 164 -10.76 10.09 5.63
N SER A 165 -11.23 11.05 6.42
CA SER A 165 -12.62 11.20 6.80
C SER A 165 -13.04 12.67 6.77
N VAL A 166 -14.34 12.95 6.70
CA VAL A 166 -14.88 14.31 6.82
C VAL A 166 -14.88 14.83 8.26
N GLU A 167 -14.65 13.94 9.23
CA GLU A 167 -14.60 14.27 10.64
C GLU A 167 -13.17 14.54 11.09
N ARG A 168 -12.93 15.64 11.78
CA ARG A 168 -11.64 15.93 12.42
C ARG A 168 -11.27 14.87 13.46
N ARG A 169 -12.26 14.33 14.15
CA ARG A 169 -12.12 13.24 15.10
C ARG A 169 -13.02 12.08 14.65
N ILE A 170 -12.42 10.96 14.34
CA ILE A 170 -13.16 9.75 13.97
C ILE A 170 -13.99 9.29 15.18
N THR A 171 -15.30 9.23 14.99
CA THR A 171 -16.26 8.84 16.04
C THR A 171 -16.99 7.54 15.73
N HIS A 172 -17.13 7.18 14.45
CA HIS A 172 -17.81 5.96 14.03
C HIS A 172 -17.08 4.71 14.57
N PRO A 173 -17.72 3.82 15.36
CA PRO A 173 -17.05 2.71 16.04
C PRO A 173 -16.25 1.81 15.11
N CYS A 174 -16.81 1.46 13.95
CA CYS A 174 -16.11 0.61 12.96
C CYS A 174 -14.86 1.30 12.39
N VAL A 175 -14.93 2.61 12.12
CA VAL A 175 -13.79 3.38 11.61
C VAL A 175 -12.71 3.50 12.69
N VAL A 176 -13.10 3.68 13.96
CA VAL A 176 -12.18 3.65 15.11
C VAL A 176 -11.48 2.28 15.21
N ALA A 177 -12.24 1.18 15.09
CA ALA A 177 -11.69 -0.17 15.13
C ALA A 177 -10.67 -0.42 14.00
N ILE A 178 -11.00 -0.04 12.76
CA ILE A 178 -10.11 -0.14 11.59
C ILE A 178 -8.82 0.65 11.83
N THR A 179 -8.93 1.91 12.25
CA THR A 179 -7.76 2.78 12.45
C THR A 179 -6.89 2.33 13.62
N ALA A 180 -7.48 1.80 14.69
CA ALA A 180 -6.74 1.25 15.83
C ALA A 180 -5.97 -0.01 15.44
N ALA A 181 -6.60 -0.93 14.70
CA ALA A 181 -5.98 -2.16 14.22
C ALA A 181 -4.85 -1.87 13.23
N ALA A 182 -5.06 -0.92 12.31
CA ALA A 182 -4.04 -0.49 11.36
C ALA A 182 -2.77 0.02 12.09
N ARG A 183 -2.94 0.87 13.09
CA ARG A 183 -1.80 1.38 13.89
C ARG A 183 -1.06 0.29 14.65
N GLY A 184 -1.71 -0.81 15.00
CA GLY A 184 -1.08 -1.97 15.63
C GLY A 184 -0.29 -2.86 14.66
N GLN A 185 -0.63 -2.82 13.37
CA GLN A 185 0.02 -3.62 12.33
C GLN A 185 1.18 -2.88 11.63
N PHE A 186 1.08 -1.57 11.48
CA PHE A 186 2.10 -0.75 10.83
C PHE A 186 3.21 -0.34 11.81
N LEU A 187 4.41 -0.14 11.28
CA LEU A 187 5.52 0.47 12.00
C LEU A 187 5.20 1.94 12.32
N ALA A 188 5.86 2.49 13.33
CA ALA A 188 5.61 3.85 13.83
C ALA A 188 5.59 4.90 12.71
N GLN A 189 4.85 5.98 12.98
CA GLN A 189 4.55 7.14 12.13
C GLN A 189 5.66 7.54 11.14
N PRO A 190 5.33 7.89 9.88
CA PRO A 190 6.29 8.43 8.94
C PRO A 190 6.90 9.72 9.50
N PRO A 191 8.21 9.95 9.30
CA PRO A 191 8.91 11.13 9.83
C PRO A 191 8.40 12.47 9.29
N ASP A 192 7.63 12.49 8.20
CA ASP A 192 7.18 13.68 7.48
C ASP A 192 5.64 13.85 7.42
N ALA A 193 4.89 13.26 8.34
CA ALA A 193 3.49 13.63 8.45
C ALA A 193 3.44 15.10 8.91
N PRO A 194 2.96 16.06 8.08
CA PRO A 194 2.86 17.44 8.51
C PRO A 194 1.98 17.50 9.76
N ASP A 195 2.53 18.09 10.81
CA ASP A 195 1.79 18.35 12.05
C ASP A 195 0.62 19.27 11.71
N VAL A 196 -0.57 18.69 11.63
CA VAL A 196 -1.81 19.39 11.23
C VAL A 196 -2.15 20.51 12.22
N ASP A 197 -1.58 20.50 13.42
CA ASP A 197 -1.73 21.56 14.42
C ASP A 197 -0.86 22.80 14.13
N SER A 198 0.18 22.69 13.28
CA SER A 198 1.06 23.82 12.96
C SER A 198 0.53 24.72 11.82
N LEU A 199 -0.47 24.29 11.06
CA LEU A 199 -1.05 25.03 9.92
C LEU A 199 -2.30 25.86 10.27
N GLN A 200 -2.67 25.95 11.56
CA GLN A 200 -3.83 26.73 12.04
C GLN A 200 -3.45 27.83 13.04
N ARG A 201 -2.25 28.41 12.93
CA ARG A 201 -1.93 29.67 13.61
C ARG A 201 -1.82 30.82 12.63
#